data_d51af8338710404a136bd20f6ed1196b
#
_entry.id   d51af8338710404a136bd20f6ed1196b
#
_cell.length_a   1.000
_cell.length_b   1.000
_cell.length_c   1.000
_cell.angle_alpha   90.00
_cell.angle_beta   90.00
_cell.angle_gamma   90.00
#
_symmetry.space_group_name_H-M   'P 1'
#
loop_
_entity.id
_entity.type
_entity.pdbx_description
1 polymer ?
#
loop_
_entity_poly.entity_id
_entity_poly.type
_entity_poly.pdbx_seq_one_letter_code
_entity_poly.pdbx_strand_id
1 'polypeptide(L)'
;QNIETGYFFIWNHFYHIRYSFMLDLQKTIWTPHIAVENISKTATKFTIKNLPRGFWHTFWNSLRRLILGYSFAGSVTALKVKNAPHEYTVLEGVKESVLDILMNYKSLRFKVDNHIDAIAWVPQKFTDLGTVTSNDLKLPAGIELLTPDIYLFEITDPAAEVYVEYRIEKGYG
;
A
#
# COMPACT_ATOMS: atom_id res chain seq x y z
N GLN A 1 -21.29 28.64 32.54
CA GLN A 1 -20.73 28.02 31.31
C GLN A 1 -20.03 29.12 30.53
N ASN A 2 -18.69 29.10 30.56
CA ASN A 2 -17.84 30.10 29.94
C ASN A 2 -17.87 29.92 28.41
N ILE A 3 -18.33 30.96 27.72
CA ILE A 3 -18.25 31.08 26.26
C ILE A 3 -16.89 31.73 25.97
N GLU A 4 -15.94 30.97 25.46
CA GLU A 4 -14.66 31.52 25.01
C GLU A 4 -14.88 32.33 23.73
N THR A 5 -14.56 33.61 23.79
CA THR A 5 -14.54 34.56 22.67
C THR A 5 -13.15 34.55 22.04
N GLY A 6 -13.02 33.99 20.86
CA GLY A 6 -11.78 34.10 20.06
C GLY A 6 -11.80 35.34 19.16
N TYR A 7 -10.69 36.10 19.14
CA TYR A 7 -10.49 37.29 18.29
C TYR A 7 -9.55 36.94 17.13
N PHE A 8 -9.98 37.27 15.91
CA PHE A 8 -9.13 37.16 14.71
C PHE A 8 -8.84 38.55 14.14
N PHE A 9 -7.55 38.92 14.02
CA PHE A 9 -7.14 40.19 13.41
C PHE A 9 -6.80 39.95 11.94
N ILE A 10 -7.60 40.50 11.02
CA ILE A 10 -7.25 40.64 9.62
C ILE A 10 -7.08 42.14 9.32
N TRP A 11 -5.91 42.51 8.86
CA TRP A 11 -5.45 43.82 8.37
C TRP A 11 -6.52 44.93 8.29
N ASN A 12 -6.41 45.93 9.20
CA ASN A 12 -7.00 47.26 9.17
C ASN A 12 -8.54 47.45 9.19
N HIS A 13 -9.33 46.40 9.35
CA HIS A 13 -10.74 46.59 9.69
C HIS A 13 -11.13 45.62 10.81
N PHE A 14 -11.54 46.16 11.95
CA PHE A 14 -12.08 45.37 13.05
C PHE A 14 -13.47 44.84 12.66
N TYR A 15 -13.57 43.64 12.20
CA TYR A 15 -14.84 42.94 12.16
C TYR A 15 -14.96 42.06 13.40
N HIS A 16 -15.81 42.52 14.31
CA HIS A 16 -16.34 41.65 15.35
C HIS A 16 -17.26 40.62 14.71
N ILE A 17 -16.71 39.54 14.22
CA ILE A 17 -17.51 38.37 13.88
C ILE A 17 -17.76 37.65 15.20
N ARG A 18 -18.96 37.87 15.79
CA ARG A 18 -19.46 36.99 16.85
C ARG A 18 -19.58 35.60 16.23
N TYR A 19 -18.71 34.71 16.64
CA TYR A 19 -18.77 33.25 16.27
C TYR A 19 -20.06 32.57 16.76
N SER A 20 -21.00 33.30 17.30
CA SER A 20 -22.35 32.85 17.66
C SER A 20 -23.17 32.40 16.44
N PHE A 21 -22.70 32.71 15.19
CA PHE A 21 -23.34 32.28 13.95
C PHE A 21 -22.51 31.28 13.16
N MET A 22 -21.27 31.01 13.53
CA MET A 22 -20.59 29.81 13.06
C MET A 22 -21.33 28.65 13.72
N LEU A 23 -21.97 27.87 12.89
CA LEU A 23 -22.49 26.56 13.24
C LEU A 23 -21.56 25.95 14.31
N ASP A 24 -22.07 25.78 15.51
CA ASP A 24 -21.36 25.02 16.52
C ASP A 24 -21.22 23.60 15.96
N LEU A 25 -20.08 23.39 15.28
CA LEU A 25 -19.80 22.14 14.58
C LEU A 25 -19.86 20.96 15.57
N GLN A 26 -19.57 21.22 16.86
CA GLN A 26 -19.72 20.20 17.89
C GLN A 26 -21.19 19.88 18.22
N LYS A 27 -22.11 20.83 18.03
CA LYS A 27 -23.56 20.61 18.21
C LYS A 27 -24.24 20.13 16.94
N THR A 28 -23.68 20.49 15.78
CA THR A 28 -24.27 20.19 14.45
C THR A 28 -23.62 18.96 13.81
N ILE A 29 -22.33 18.78 13.99
CA ILE A 29 -21.62 17.55 13.65
C ILE A 29 -21.66 16.69 14.89
N TRP A 30 -22.63 15.86 14.95
CA TRP A 30 -22.78 14.82 15.94
C TRP A 30 -21.54 13.94 15.92
N THR A 31 -21.07 13.52 17.07
CA THR A 31 -19.98 12.57 17.15
C THR A 31 -20.30 11.37 16.26
N PRO A 32 -19.55 11.15 15.17
CA PRO A 32 -19.84 10.05 14.29
C PRO A 32 -19.67 8.74 15.06
N HIS A 33 -20.65 7.88 14.97
CA HIS A 33 -20.55 6.54 15.54
C HIS A 33 -19.86 5.64 14.51
N ILE A 34 -18.65 5.17 14.82
CA ILE A 34 -17.86 4.31 13.96
C ILE A 34 -17.90 2.89 14.53
N ALA A 35 -18.47 1.97 13.76
CA ALA A 35 -18.39 0.53 14.04
C ALA A 35 -17.39 -0.10 13.08
N VAL A 36 -16.51 -0.94 13.61
CA VAL A 36 -15.46 -1.65 12.86
C VAL A 36 -15.73 -3.14 12.92
N GLU A 37 -15.84 -3.78 11.77
CA GLU A 37 -16.05 -5.22 11.61
C GLU A 37 -14.95 -5.79 10.72
N ASN A 38 -14.10 -6.63 11.28
CA ASN A 38 -13.05 -7.33 10.52
C ASN A 38 -13.67 -8.53 9.80
N ILE A 39 -13.72 -8.47 8.47
CA ILE A 39 -14.26 -9.55 7.63
C ILE A 39 -13.20 -10.61 7.37
N SER A 40 -11.95 -10.19 7.09
CA SER A 40 -10.82 -11.08 6.85
C SER A 40 -9.51 -10.41 7.29
N LYS A 41 -8.38 -11.11 7.13
CA LYS A 41 -7.03 -10.53 7.41
C LYS A 41 -6.72 -9.29 6.56
N THR A 42 -7.34 -9.17 5.40
CA THR A 42 -7.09 -8.10 4.42
C THR A 42 -8.28 -7.18 4.17
N ALA A 43 -9.44 -7.47 4.78
CA ALA A 43 -10.66 -6.71 4.57
C ALA A 43 -11.34 -6.34 5.90
N THR A 44 -11.56 -5.05 6.08
CA THR A 44 -12.25 -4.48 7.24
C THR A 44 -13.39 -3.58 6.78
N LYS A 45 -14.57 -3.76 7.35
CA LYS A 45 -15.74 -2.94 7.08
C LYS A 45 -15.88 -1.87 8.16
N PHE A 46 -15.91 -0.63 7.73
CA PHE A 46 -16.20 0.52 8.58
C PHE A 46 -17.62 1.01 8.34
N THR A 47 -18.44 1.03 9.37
CA THR A 47 -19.78 1.60 9.32
C THR A 47 -19.81 2.90 10.10
N ILE A 48 -19.99 4.02 9.39
CA ILE A 48 -20.03 5.36 9.96
C ILE A 48 -21.47 5.85 9.94
N LYS A 49 -22.05 6.13 11.11
CA LYS A 49 -23.42 6.63 11.28
C LYS A 49 -23.40 8.08 11.74
N ASN A 50 -24.55 8.75 11.60
CA ASN A 50 -24.76 10.12 12.05
C ASN A 50 -23.89 11.18 11.32
N LEU A 51 -23.68 11.00 10.02
CA LEU A 51 -23.06 12.02 9.18
C LEU A 51 -24.12 13.03 8.67
N PRO A 52 -23.81 14.32 8.61
CA PRO A 52 -24.68 15.32 7.99
C PRO A 52 -24.98 14.98 6.54
N ARG A 53 -26.16 15.36 6.07
CA ARG A 53 -26.58 15.12 4.69
C ARG A 53 -25.61 15.77 3.70
N GLY A 54 -25.11 14.99 2.73
CA GLY A 54 -24.14 15.45 1.73
C GLY A 54 -22.68 15.45 2.18
N PHE A 55 -22.39 15.31 3.48
CA PHE A 55 -21.02 15.30 3.99
C PHE A 55 -20.23 14.05 3.59
N TRP A 56 -20.92 12.96 3.29
CA TRP A 56 -20.30 11.69 2.90
C TRP A 56 -19.36 11.83 1.70
N HIS A 57 -19.74 12.56 0.68
CA HIS A 57 -18.89 12.76 -0.51
C HIS A 57 -17.58 13.49 -0.19
N THR A 58 -17.64 14.53 0.63
CA THR A 58 -16.46 15.30 1.04
C THR A 58 -15.54 14.45 1.91
N PHE A 59 -16.12 13.75 2.89
CA PHE A 59 -15.39 12.85 3.78
C PHE A 59 -14.72 11.71 2.99
N TRP A 60 -15.48 11.04 2.11
CA TRP A 60 -14.97 9.91 1.32
C TRP A 60 -13.84 10.32 0.37
N ASN A 61 -13.96 11.42 -0.33
CA ASN A 61 -12.92 11.91 -1.22
C ASN A 61 -11.62 12.23 -0.46
N SER A 62 -11.74 12.87 0.70
CA SER A 62 -10.59 13.17 1.54
C SER A 62 -9.94 11.90 2.09
N LEU A 63 -10.73 10.97 2.60
CA LEU A 63 -10.26 9.69 3.11
C LEU A 63 -9.60 8.84 2.02
N ARG A 64 -10.23 8.77 0.83
CA ARG A 64 -9.67 8.04 -0.32
C ARG A 64 -8.30 8.58 -0.72
N ARG A 65 -8.16 9.90 -0.84
CA ARG A 65 -6.88 10.54 -1.18
C ARG A 65 -5.81 10.25 -0.14
N LEU A 66 -6.19 10.29 1.15
CA LEU A 66 -5.29 10.01 2.24
C LEU A 66 -4.84 8.55 2.23
N ILE A 67 -5.76 7.60 2.07
CA ILE A 67 -5.44 6.17 2.01
C ILE A 67 -4.54 5.87 0.80
N LEU A 68 -4.87 6.39 -0.38
CA LEU A 68 -4.11 6.13 -1.59
C LEU A 68 -2.76 6.85 -1.66
N GLY A 69 -2.60 8.00 -1.01
CA GLY A 69 -1.38 8.78 -1.08
C GLY A 69 -0.43 8.62 0.12
N TYR A 70 -0.92 8.09 1.23
CA TYR A 70 -0.14 8.01 2.48
C TYR A 70 -0.05 6.59 3.05
N SER A 71 -0.58 5.58 2.33
CA SER A 71 -0.35 4.19 2.71
C SER A 71 1.10 3.84 2.49
N PHE A 72 1.72 3.33 3.54
CA PHE A 72 3.13 3.00 3.57
C PHE A 72 3.32 1.49 3.44
N ALA A 73 4.05 1.07 2.42
CA ALA A 73 4.34 -0.35 2.19
C ALA A 73 5.68 -0.54 1.47
N GLY A 74 6.25 -1.73 1.60
CA GLY A 74 7.35 -2.19 0.76
C GLY A 74 6.81 -2.88 -0.49
N SER A 75 7.45 -2.63 -1.63
CA SER A 75 7.15 -3.32 -2.88
C SER A 75 8.43 -3.58 -3.69
N VAL A 76 8.34 -4.50 -4.65
CA VAL A 76 9.43 -4.71 -5.60
C VAL A 76 9.43 -3.56 -6.60
N THR A 77 10.54 -2.80 -6.64
CA THR A 77 10.71 -1.65 -7.54
C THR A 77 11.54 -1.97 -8.77
N ALA A 78 12.40 -2.97 -8.67
CA ALA A 78 13.23 -3.39 -9.78
C ALA A 78 13.46 -4.90 -9.73
N LEU A 79 13.53 -5.53 -10.89
CA LEU A 79 13.82 -6.93 -11.09
C LEU A 79 14.86 -7.08 -12.21
N LYS A 80 15.86 -7.93 -11.99
CA LYS A 80 16.78 -8.39 -13.02
C LYS A 80 16.66 -9.89 -13.15
N VAL A 81 16.54 -10.36 -14.37
CA VAL A 81 16.52 -11.79 -14.69
C VAL A 81 17.74 -12.10 -15.54
N LYS A 82 18.55 -13.05 -15.11
CA LYS A 82 19.74 -13.45 -15.87
C LYS A 82 19.34 -14.08 -17.20
N ASN A 83 20.09 -13.83 -18.25
CA ASN A 83 19.86 -14.30 -19.62
C ASN A 83 18.60 -13.73 -20.30
N ALA A 84 18.02 -12.66 -19.75
CA ALA A 84 16.91 -11.95 -20.37
C ALA A 84 17.40 -10.58 -20.90
N PRO A 85 17.63 -10.43 -22.20
CA PRO A 85 18.08 -9.15 -22.78
C PRO A 85 17.00 -8.07 -22.77
N HIS A 86 15.72 -8.44 -22.69
CA HIS A 86 14.59 -7.52 -22.60
C HIS A 86 13.40 -8.21 -21.93
N GLU A 87 12.40 -7.43 -21.53
CA GLU A 87 11.23 -7.90 -20.78
C GLU A 87 10.30 -8.86 -21.54
N TYR A 88 10.36 -8.87 -22.86
CA TYR A 88 9.54 -9.78 -23.70
C TYR A 88 10.20 -11.13 -23.97
N THR A 89 11.37 -11.37 -23.39
CA THR A 89 12.07 -12.65 -23.54
C THR A 89 11.31 -13.75 -22.81
N VAL A 90 11.26 -14.93 -23.41
CA VAL A 90 10.84 -16.17 -22.74
C VAL A 90 12.10 -16.92 -22.36
N LEU A 91 12.20 -17.31 -21.10
CA LEU A 91 13.33 -18.10 -20.60
C LEU A 91 13.14 -19.56 -20.96
N GLU A 92 14.23 -20.21 -21.35
CA GLU A 92 14.22 -21.64 -21.67
C GLU A 92 13.87 -22.45 -20.40
N GLY A 93 12.87 -23.34 -20.53
CA GLY A 93 12.38 -24.14 -19.39
C GLY A 93 11.51 -23.39 -18.38
N VAL A 94 11.05 -22.20 -18.68
CA VAL A 94 10.07 -21.44 -17.89
C VAL A 94 8.83 -21.18 -18.73
N LYS A 95 7.67 -21.32 -18.12
CA LYS A 95 6.37 -21.18 -18.80
C LYS A 95 6.03 -19.73 -19.11
N GLU A 96 6.33 -18.82 -18.20
CA GLU A 96 6.00 -17.41 -18.29
C GLU A 96 7.07 -16.61 -19.03
N SER A 97 6.63 -15.54 -19.69
CA SER A 97 7.53 -14.50 -20.18
C SER A 97 8.11 -13.68 -18.99
N VAL A 98 9.26 -13.04 -19.24
CA VAL A 98 9.87 -12.16 -18.23
C VAL A 98 8.91 -11.03 -17.81
N LEU A 99 8.06 -10.55 -18.74
CA LEU A 99 7.05 -9.54 -18.45
C LEU A 99 6.01 -10.06 -17.45
N ASP A 100 5.52 -11.29 -17.62
CA ASP A 100 4.56 -11.89 -16.69
C ASP A 100 5.19 -12.07 -15.31
N ILE A 101 6.45 -12.51 -15.26
CA ILE A 101 7.22 -12.61 -14.01
C ILE A 101 7.31 -11.24 -13.33
N LEU A 102 7.65 -10.16 -14.07
CA LEU A 102 7.69 -8.79 -13.55
C LEU A 102 6.34 -8.36 -12.97
N MET A 103 5.25 -8.66 -13.67
CA MET A 103 3.89 -8.30 -13.20
C MET A 103 3.51 -9.05 -11.93
N ASN A 104 3.89 -10.34 -11.82
CA ASN A 104 3.66 -11.14 -10.63
C ASN A 104 4.47 -10.62 -9.43
N TYR A 105 5.76 -10.30 -9.62
CA TYR A 105 6.58 -9.68 -8.57
C TYR A 105 6.05 -8.31 -8.13
N LYS A 106 5.50 -7.51 -9.05
CA LYS A 106 4.88 -6.21 -8.75
C LYS A 106 3.68 -6.34 -7.82
N SER A 107 2.98 -7.47 -7.82
CA SER A 107 1.82 -7.71 -6.94
C SER A 107 2.20 -7.97 -5.49
N LEU A 108 3.47 -8.27 -5.20
CA LEU A 108 3.98 -8.54 -3.86
C LEU A 108 3.94 -7.29 -2.99
N ARG A 109 3.60 -7.49 -1.71
CA ARG A 109 3.61 -6.44 -0.69
C ARG A 109 4.38 -6.92 0.52
N PHE A 110 5.20 -6.03 1.05
CA PHE A 110 6.07 -6.32 2.18
C PHE A 110 5.87 -5.31 3.29
N LYS A 111 5.95 -5.79 4.51
CA LYS A 111 6.13 -4.95 5.67
C LYS A 111 7.64 -4.79 5.87
N VAL A 112 8.10 -3.57 5.92
CA VAL A 112 9.52 -3.23 6.06
C VAL A 112 9.69 -2.45 7.35
N ASP A 113 10.66 -2.85 8.18
CA ASP A 113 10.94 -2.16 9.43
C ASP A 113 11.37 -0.70 9.20
N ASN A 114 11.04 0.17 10.16
CA ASN A 114 11.25 1.62 10.04
C ASN A 114 12.72 2.05 9.89
N HIS A 115 13.64 1.19 10.30
CA HIS A 115 15.08 1.47 10.26
C HIS A 115 15.75 1.12 8.91
N ILE A 116 14.99 0.57 7.96
CA ILE A 116 15.52 0.14 6.66
C ILE A 116 14.98 1.08 5.58
N ASP A 117 15.83 1.97 5.04
CA ASP A 117 15.40 2.97 4.05
C ASP A 117 15.49 2.45 2.61
N ALA A 118 16.48 1.66 2.28
CA ALA A 118 16.61 1.02 0.99
C ALA A 118 17.24 -0.36 1.15
N ILE A 119 16.70 -1.36 0.46
CA ILE A 119 17.22 -2.71 0.50
C ILE A 119 18.05 -2.95 -0.74
N ALA A 120 19.22 -3.49 -0.51
CA ALA A 120 20.10 -3.94 -1.59
C ALA A 120 19.39 -4.98 -2.47
N TRP A 121 19.94 -5.20 -3.67
CA TRP A 121 19.52 -6.28 -4.54
C TRP A 121 19.60 -7.62 -3.81
N VAL A 122 18.52 -8.38 -3.83
CA VAL A 122 18.43 -9.72 -3.25
C VAL A 122 18.56 -10.74 -4.37
N PRO A 123 19.71 -11.43 -4.49
CA PRO A 123 19.89 -12.48 -5.47
C PRO A 123 19.20 -13.77 -5.02
N GLN A 124 18.50 -14.41 -5.92
CA GLN A 124 17.89 -15.70 -5.68
C GLN A 124 17.97 -16.59 -6.92
N LYS A 125 18.27 -17.88 -6.68
CA LYS A 125 18.32 -18.91 -7.69
C LYS A 125 17.20 -19.93 -7.43
N PHE A 126 16.48 -20.29 -8.47
CA PHE A 126 15.44 -21.30 -8.46
C PHE A 126 15.87 -22.43 -9.40
N THR A 127 15.80 -23.68 -8.92
CA THR A 127 16.21 -24.89 -9.63
C THR A 127 15.17 -25.99 -9.54
N ASP A 128 14.21 -25.84 -8.63
CA ASP A 128 13.23 -26.90 -8.38
C ASP A 128 12.13 -26.86 -9.44
N LEU A 129 11.85 -28.02 -10.03
CA LEU A 129 10.76 -28.19 -10.98
C LEU A 129 9.41 -27.89 -10.33
N GLY A 130 8.58 -27.12 -11.01
CA GLY A 130 7.21 -26.82 -10.58
C GLY A 130 6.95 -25.34 -10.36
N THR A 131 5.90 -25.07 -9.62
CA THR A 131 5.40 -23.72 -9.38
C THR A 131 6.22 -23.02 -8.29
N VAL A 132 6.73 -21.85 -8.62
CA VAL A 132 7.40 -20.94 -7.68
C VAL A 132 6.39 -19.92 -7.18
N THR A 133 6.31 -19.78 -5.87
CA THR A 133 5.40 -18.87 -5.17
C THR A 133 6.15 -17.83 -4.36
N SER A 134 5.42 -16.85 -3.85
CA SER A 134 6.01 -15.83 -2.97
C SER A 134 6.59 -16.38 -1.66
N ASN A 135 6.16 -17.57 -1.23
CA ASN A 135 6.70 -18.23 -0.03
C ASN A 135 8.13 -18.76 -0.22
N ASP A 136 8.52 -19.01 -1.48
CA ASP A 136 9.85 -19.50 -1.83
C ASP A 136 10.91 -18.38 -1.87
N LEU A 137 10.48 -17.13 -1.65
CA LEU A 137 11.37 -15.98 -1.64
C LEU A 137 12.22 -15.92 -0.36
N LYS A 138 13.52 -15.78 -0.53
CA LYS A 138 14.46 -15.55 0.58
C LYS A 138 14.45 -14.06 0.91
N LEU A 139 13.78 -13.71 1.99
CA LEU A 139 13.68 -12.32 2.43
C LEU A 139 14.86 -11.94 3.33
N PRO A 140 15.41 -10.74 3.19
CA PRO A 140 16.37 -10.17 4.13
C PRO A 140 15.75 -9.96 5.51
N ALA A 141 16.62 -9.82 6.53
CA ALA A 141 16.18 -9.50 7.87
C ALA A 141 15.42 -8.17 7.93
N GLY A 142 14.32 -8.13 8.68
CA GLY A 142 13.48 -6.94 8.85
C GLY A 142 12.42 -6.74 7.74
N ILE A 143 12.23 -7.73 6.86
CA ILE A 143 11.17 -7.74 5.85
C ILE A 143 10.25 -8.92 6.07
N GLU A 144 8.97 -8.64 6.13
CA GLU A 144 7.90 -9.62 6.26
C GLU A 144 7.01 -9.59 5.01
N LEU A 145 6.73 -10.76 4.44
CA LEU A 145 5.81 -10.88 3.31
C LEU A 145 4.36 -10.76 3.80
N LEU A 146 3.62 -9.80 3.24
CA LEU A 146 2.21 -9.58 3.56
C LEU A 146 1.26 -10.35 2.63
N THR A 147 1.74 -10.73 1.44
CA THR A 147 0.96 -11.42 0.41
C THR A 147 1.50 -12.83 0.17
N PRO A 148 1.19 -13.81 1.05
CA PRO A 148 1.60 -15.19 0.86
C PRO A 148 0.86 -15.83 -0.33
N ASP A 149 1.42 -16.92 -0.84
CA ASP A 149 0.82 -17.78 -1.88
C ASP A 149 0.55 -17.10 -3.23
N ILE A 150 1.27 -16.01 -3.52
CA ILE A 150 1.23 -15.39 -4.84
C ILE A 150 2.07 -16.22 -5.80
N TYR A 151 1.46 -16.62 -6.92
CA TYR A 151 2.13 -17.28 -8.03
C TYR A 151 3.13 -16.33 -8.69
N LEU A 152 4.36 -16.80 -8.92
CA LEU A 152 5.41 -16.03 -9.56
C LEU A 152 5.69 -16.53 -10.98
N PHE A 153 6.07 -17.79 -11.13
CA PHE A 153 6.32 -18.46 -12.40
C PHE A 153 6.40 -19.98 -12.19
N GLU A 154 6.48 -20.74 -13.28
CA GLU A 154 6.57 -22.20 -13.26
C GLU A 154 7.79 -22.68 -14.06
N ILE A 155 8.63 -23.50 -13.41
CA ILE A 155 9.77 -24.16 -14.06
C ILE A 155 9.29 -25.50 -14.61
N THR A 156 9.37 -25.66 -15.93
CA THR A 156 8.88 -26.84 -16.65
C THR A 156 9.97 -27.82 -17.08
N ASP A 157 11.23 -27.35 -17.08
CA ASP A 157 12.39 -28.17 -17.42
C ASP A 157 13.28 -28.35 -16.18
N PRO A 158 13.57 -29.60 -15.77
CA PRO A 158 14.44 -29.87 -14.61
C PRO A 158 15.90 -29.40 -14.82
N ALA A 159 16.32 -29.12 -16.06
CA ALA A 159 17.64 -28.55 -16.34
C ALA A 159 17.66 -27.01 -16.29
N ALA A 160 16.50 -26.37 -16.20
CA ALA A 160 16.40 -24.91 -16.17
C ALA A 160 16.86 -24.34 -14.83
N GLU A 161 17.66 -23.30 -14.90
CA GLU A 161 18.08 -22.51 -13.74
C GLU A 161 17.63 -21.05 -13.93
N VAL A 162 16.74 -20.58 -13.05
CA VAL A 162 16.25 -19.21 -13.05
C VAL A 162 16.96 -18.41 -11.99
N TYR A 163 17.73 -17.41 -12.41
CA TYR A 163 18.42 -16.50 -11.50
C TYR A 163 17.79 -15.13 -11.59
N VAL A 164 17.28 -14.67 -10.45
CA VAL A 164 16.56 -13.40 -10.31
C VAL A 164 17.21 -12.57 -9.22
N GLU A 165 17.41 -11.29 -9.49
CA GLU A 165 17.75 -10.30 -8.48
C GLU A 165 16.61 -9.30 -8.38
N TYR A 166 16.06 -9.12 -7.20
CA TYR A 166 14.97 -8.16 -6.97
C TYR A 166 15.34 -7.15 -5.90
N ARG A 167 14.78 -5.95 -6.02
CA ARG A 167 14.99 -4.84 -5.10
C ARG A 167 13.66 -4.46 -4.47
N ILE A 168 13.64 -4.44 -3.12
CA ILE A 168 12.48 -4.01 -2.35
C ILE A 168 12.76 -2.61 -1.83
N GLU A 169 11.83 -1.71 -2.02
CA GLU A 169 11.88 -0.36 -1.50
C GLU A 169 10.60 0.00 -0.78
N LYS A 170 10.73 0.88 0.16
CA LYS A 170 9.66 1.54 0.88
C LYS A 170 9.08 2.67 0.03
N GLY A 171 7.76 2.80 -0.01
CA GLY A 171 7.09 3.88 -0.71
C GLY A 171 5.76 4.24 -0.09
N TYR A 172 5.22 5.37 -0.55
CA TYR A 172 3.87 5.82 -0.30
C TYR A 172 3.04 5.63 -1.56
N GLY A 173 1.80 5.18 -1.42
CA GLY A 173 0.90 5.00 -2.54
C GLY A 173 0.02 3.77 -2.44
#